data_0d3b8da81adbdd167f81ff61372fa457
#
_entry.id   0d3b8da81adbdd167f81ff61372fa457
#
_cell.length_a   1.000
_cell.length_b   1.000
_cell.length_c   1.000
_cell.angle_alpha   90.00
_cell.angle_beta   90.00
_cell.angle_gamma   90.00
#
_symmetry.space_group_name_H-M   'P 1'
#
loop_
_entity.id
_entity.type
_entity.pdbx_description
1 polymer ?
#
loop_
_entity_poly.entity_id
_entity_poly.type
_entity_poly.pdbx_seq_one_letter_code
_entity_poly.pdbx_strand_id
1 'polypeptide(L)'
;MNHKPLLLPLLDEALKRGPLEPADVAAAARATGLPAAAAWEAVRFYPRYAATGERWLLVDEPVVRSRNFDSLLNALERVALAAGVESGTVYSYGLEALGPALVVEQGTERRVYAPVDEASLERLAAGAEPGPAAGLLPRELAGGGWLLEDPPPPPQFPGAGELIASARAAGLRGLGGAHFPVWRKLEAVRAQDAAEKYVVVNGDESEPGNFKDRWLMEHNPRLVWTGAALAARAVGASEIVFYVRGEYEGALERVEAARRELAASGYLDGLETSTFRGGGLYICGEESALLESIEGRRAEPRLKPPYPAESGLFGRPTLVGNVETLAHLALVASHGADAYRERRPKLFSISGDVAKPGVYELALGTTLEEALAAAGAGRARAVLLGGAAGTFLKLPDAAGLPLDFEAPRAQGDSIGPGALMVFDETRDLWAVAEGVSAFFAHESCGKCFPCSLGTPHLHRLVWNWRRGQRRPELLHELAQALEQGSLCGLGQAAPWAVRSLLERFVEVN
;
A
#
# COMPACT_ATOMS: atom_id res chain seq x y z
N MET A 1 -22.03 -22.73 -2.23
CA MET A 1 -22.12 -22.50 -3.70
C MET A 1 -20.83 -22.95 -4.34
N ASN A 2 -20.86 -23.56 -5.53
CA ASN A 2 -19.64 -23.92 -6.24
C ASN A 2 -18.98 -22.64 -6.78
N HIS A 3 -18.13 -22.01 -5.99
CA HIS A 3 -17.32 -20.91 -6.50
C HIS A 3 -16.43 -21.43 -7.62
N LYS A 4 -16.48 -20.76 -8.78
CA LYS A 4 -15.49 -20.98 -9.82
C LYS A 4 -14.10 -20.70 -9.23
N PRO A 5 -13.10 -21.53 -9.48
CA PRO A 5 -11.76 -21.27 -9.03
C PRO A 5 -11.26 -19.92 -9.59
N LEU A 6 -10.43 -19.22 -8.84
CA LEU A 6 -9.87 -17.93 -9.24
C LEU A 6 -8.54 -18.11 -9.98
N LEU A 7 -8.23 -17.25 -10.96
CA LEU A 7 -7.08 -17.41 -11.84
C LEU A 7 -5.75 -17.36 -11.07
N LEU A 8 -5.50 -16.29 -10.29
CA LEU A 8 -4.21 -16.11 -9.65
C LEU A 8 -3.87 -17.23 -8.66
N PRO A 9 -4.80 -17.72 -7.80
CA PRO A 9 -4.53 -18.90 -6.97
C PRO A 9 -4.20 -20.17 -7.77
N LEU A 10 -4.82 -20.40 -8.92
CA LEU A 10 -4.47 -21.55 -9.78
C LEU A 10 -3.07 -21.41 -10.39
N LEU A 11 -2.69 -20.20 -10.79
CA LEU A 11 -1.33 -19.93 -11.29
C LEU A 11 -0.30 -20.06 -10.18
N ASP A 12 -0.61 -19.62 -8.95
CA ASP A 12 0.26 -19.80 -7.79
C ASP A 12 0.52 -21.28 -7.47
N GLU A 13 -0.52 -22.13 -7.58
CA GLU A 13 -0.36 -23.58 -7.42
C GLU A 13 0.48 -24.19 -8.55
N ALA A 14 0.36 -23.69 -9.77
CA ALA A 14 1.19 -24.13 -10.87
C ALA A 14 2.66 -23.75 -10.66
N LEU A 15 2.92 -22.51 -10.21
CA LEU A 15 4.27 -22.01 -9.91
C LEU A 15 5.02 -22.85 -8.85
N LYS A 16 4.33 -23.49 -7.92
CA LYS A 16 4.96 -24.40 -6.94
C LYS A 16 5.65 -25.61 -7.59
N ARG A 17 5.27 -25.95 -8.83
CA ARG A 17 5.85 -27.05 -9.59
C ARG A 17 7.00 -26.64 -10.51
N GLY A 18 7.17 -25.34 -10.74
CA GLY A 18 8.19 -24.74 -11.60
C GLY A 18 7.66 -23.51 -12.36
N PRO A 19 8.44 -22.94 -13.28
CA PRO A 19 8.01 -21.84 -14.13
C PRO A 19 6.71 -22.18 -14.87
N LEU A 20 5.84 -21.17 -15.06
CA LEU A 20 4.56 -21.39 -15.75
C LEU A 20 4.75 -21.81 -17.20
N GLU A 21 4.18 -22.95 -17.53
CA GLU A 21 4.09 -23.42 -18.91
C GLU A 21 2.79 -22.93 -19.59
N PRO A 22 2.75 -22.81 -20.92
CA PRO A 22 1.53 -22.44 -21.63
C PRO A 22 0.32 -23.31 -21.30
N ALA A 23 0.56 -24.59 -20.99
CA ALA A 23 -0.47 -25.53 -20.59
C ALA A 23 -1.11 -25.21 -19.24
N ASP A 24 -0.33 -24.68 -18.28
CA ASP A 24 -0.82 -24.26 -16.96
C ASP A 24 -1.77 -23.07 -17.10
N VAL A 25 -1.37 -22.05 -17.87
CA VAL A 25 -2.20 -20.88 -18.14
C VAL A 25 -3.50 -21.26 -18.85
N ALA A 26 -3.41 -22.15 -19.84
CA ALA A 26 -4.58 -22.65 -20.55
C ALA A 26 -5.52 -23.49 -19.64
N ALA A 27 -4.95 -24.29 -18.75
CA ALA A 27 -5.72 -25.06 -17.76
C ALA A 27 -6.43 -24.12 -16.76
N ALA A 28 -5.74 -23.14 -16.21
CA ALA A 28 -6.30 -22.16 -15.30
C ALA A 28 -7.41 -21.32 -15.97
N ALA A 29 -7.20 -20.88 -17.22
CA ALA A 29 -8.22 -20.17 -18.01
C ALA A 29 -9.49 -21.01 -18.18
N ARG A 30 -9.36 -22.29 -18.54
CA ARG A 30 -10.52 -23.20 -18.67
C ARG A 30 -11.25 -23.39 -17.34
N ALA A 31 -10.51 -23.60 -16.24
CA ALA A 31 -11.09 -23.82 -14.92
C ALA A 31 -11.90 -22.60 -14.42
N THR A 32 -11.39 -21.40 -14.69
CA THR A 32 -12.06 -20.14 -14.32
C THR A 32 -13.16 -19.70 -15.27
N GLY A 33 -13.15 -20.23 -16.50
CA GLY A 33 -14.03 -19.78 -17.60
C GLY A 33 -13.60 -18.43 -18.20
N LEU A 34 -12.39 -17.98 -17.95
CA LEU A 34 -11.82 -16.79 -18.58
C LEU A 34 -11.36 -17.10 -20.02
N PRO A 35 -11.46 -16.11 -20.95
CA PRO A 35 -10.80 -16.23 -22.24
C PRO A 35 -9.28 -16.43 -22.06
N ALA A 36 -8.68 -17.30 -22.87
CA ALA A 36 -7.22 -17.54 -22.80
C ALA A 36 -6.40 -16.26 -22.95
N ALA A 37 -6.84 -15.33 -23.80
CA ALA A 37 -6.20 -14.03 -23.96
C ALA A 37 -6.16 -13.22 -22.67
N ALA A 38 -7.27 -13.18 -21.91
CA ALA A 38 -7.34 -12.47 -20.63
C ALA A 38 -6.42 -13.10 -19.57
N ALA A 39 -6.35 -14.45 -19.53
CA ALA A 39 -5.44 -15.15 -18.62
C ALA A 39 -3.96 -14.84 -18.96
N TRP A 40 -3.60 -14.82 -20.24
CA TRP A 40 -2.25 -14.43 -20.68
C TRP A 40 -1.94 -12.96 -20.44
N GLU A 41 -2.94 -12.07 -20.57
CA GLU A 41 -2.78 -10.66 -20.25
C GLU A 41 -2.47 -10.48 -18.76
N ALA A 42 -3.18 -11.19 -17.86
CA ALA A 42 -2.91 -11.19 -16.45
C ALA A 42 -1.48 -11.72 -16.13
N VAL A 43 -1.08 -12.84 -16.71
CA VAL A 43 0.27 -13.42 -16.52
C VAL A 43 1.37 -12.44 -16.92
N ARG A 44 1.20 -11.71 -18.01
CA ARG A 44 2.19 -10.72 -18.48
C ARG A 44 2.18 -9.43 -17.69
N PHE A 45 1.03 -9.09 -17.10
CA PHE A 45 0.86 -7.88 -16.34
C PHE A 45 1.45 -7.97 -14.93
N TYR A 46 1.30 -9.12 -14.26
CA TYR A 46 1.80 -9.28 -12.91
C TYR A 46 3.24 -9.80 -12.90
N PRO A 47 4.21 -9.02 -12.36
CA PRO A 47 5.64 -9.36 -12.36
C PRO A 47 5.95 -10.74 -11.77
N ARG A 48 5.15 -11.15 -10.78
CA ARG A 48 5.26 -12.45 -10.11
C ARG A 48 5.23 -13.64 -11.07
N TYR A 49 4.49 -13.55 -12.18
CA TYR A 49 4.33 -14.64 -13.14
C TYR A 49 5.27 -14.55 -14.32
N ALA A 50 5.98 -13.44 -14.48
CA ALA A 50 6.89 -13.19 -15.59
C ALA A 50 8.34 -13.58 -15.29
N ALA A 51 8.71 -13.81 -14.03
CA ALA A 51 10.06 -14.06 -13.59
C ALA A 51 10.54 -15.48 -13.96
N THR A 52 11.66 -15.55 -14.69
CA THR A 52 12.38 -16.80 -14.99
C THR A 52 13.87 -16.58 -14.73
N GLY A 53 14.46 -17.40 -13.84
CA GLY A 53 15.87 -17.29 -13.49
C GLY A 53 16.15 -16.62 -12.14
N GLU A 54 17.44 -16.43 -11.84
CA GLU A 54 17.89 -15.73 -10.65
C GLU A 54 18.00 -14.23 -10.92
N ARG A 55 17.46 -13.40 -10.01
CA ARG A 55 17.56 -11.94 -10.07
C ARG A 55 17.90 -11.36 -8.71
N TRP A 56 18.74 -10.35 -8.71
CA TRP A 56 19.08 -9.57 -7.53
C TRP A 56 18.56 -8.14 -7.71
N LEU A 57 17.61 -7.74 -6.87
CA LEU A 57 16.85 -6.52 -7.05
C LEU A 57 16.98 -5.61 -5.81
N LEU A 58 17.53 -4.41 -6.00
CA LEU A 58 17.57 -3.41 -4.94
C LEU A 58 16.21 -2.72 -4.80
N VAL A 59 15.72 -2.58 -3.57
CA VAL A 59 14.46 -1.88 -3.32
C VAL A 59 14.68 -0.37 -3.39
N ASP A 60 14.07 0.26 -4.37
CA ASP A 60 14.13 1.71 -4.58
C ASP A 60 13.02 2.40 -3.77
N GLU A 61 13.38 2.91 -2.61
CA GLU A 61 12.50 3.64 -1.71
C GLU A 61 12.98 5.09 -1.55
N PRO A 62 12.06 6.07 -1.44
CA PRO A 62 12.40 7.49 -1.39
C PRO A 62 13.41 7.84 -0.30
N VAL A 63 13.31 7.20 0.87
CA VAL A 63 14.20 7.39 2.01
C VAL A 63 15.63 6.91 1.71
N VAL A 64 15.75 5.77 1.02
CA VAL A 64 17.04 5.18 0.65
C VAL A 64 17.68 5.97 -0.49
N ARG A 65 16.86 6.40 -1.47
CA ARG A 65 17.29 7.12 -2.67
C ARG A 65 18.11 8.37 -2.39
N SER A 66 17.77 9.08 -1.33
CA SER A 66 18.44 10.32 -0.96
C SER A 66 19.82 10.14 -0.29
N ARG A 67 20.23 8.91 0.00
CA ARG A 67 21.52 8.60 0.67
C ARG A 67 22.59 8.14 -0.33
N ASN A 68 22.66 6.84 -0.51
CA ASN A 68 23.69 6.16 -1.28
C ASN A 68 23.12 5.12 -2.25
N PHE A 69 21.87 5.29 -2.66
CA PHE A 69 21.18 4.33 -3.52
C PHE A 69 21.94 4.09 -4.83
N ASP A 70 22.37 5.15 -5.50
CA ASP A 70 23.08 5.04 -6.78
C ASP A 70 24.43 4.31 -6.61
N SER A 71 25.16 4.52 -5.49
CA SER A 71 26.39 3.78 -5.17
C SER A 71 26.08 2.29 -4.96
N LEU A 72 25.04 1.99 -4.20
CA LEU A 72 24.65 0.63 -3.88
C LEU A 72 24.11 -0.11 -5.14
N LEU A 73 23.36 0.58 -6.00
CA LEU A 73 22.89 0.03 -7.27
C LEU A 73 24.06 -0.27 -8.22
N ASN A 74 24.99 0.66 -8.37
CA ASN A 74 26.20 0.42 -9.18
C ASN A 74 27.05 -0.74 -8.64
N ALA A 75 27.13 -0.89 -7.30
CA ALA A 75 27.79 -2.04 -6.70
C ALA A 75 27.05 -3.34 -6.99
N LEU A 76 25.72 -3.35 -6.88
CA LEU A 76 24.88 -4.51 -7.22
C LEU A 76 25.07 -4.93 -8.68
N GLU A 77 24.98 -3.99 -9.62
CA GLU A 77 25.15 -4.27 -11.05
C GLU A 77 26.51 -4.88 -11.35
N ARG A 78 27.58 -4.33 -10.76
CA ARG A 78 28.95 -4.86 -10.93
C ARG A 78 29.08 -6.29 -10.40
N VAL A 79 28.54 -6.56 -9.21
CA VAL A 79 28.65 -7.86 -8.55
C VAL A 79 27.77 -8.90 -9.23
N ALA A 80 26.55 -8.54 -9.61
CA ALA A 80 25.62 -9.40 -10.32
C ALA A 80 26.14 -9.77 -11.71
N LEU A 81 26.71 -8.81 -12.45
CA LEU A 81 27.36 -9.06 -13.74
C LEU A 81 28.49 -10.09 -13.61
N ALA A 82 29.34 -9.97 -12.58
CA ALA A 82 30.42 -10.92 -12.32
C ALA A 82 29.91 -12.32 -11.94
N ALA A 83 28.74 -12.41 -11.30
CA ALA A 83 28.08 -13.67 -10.96
C ALA A 83 27.23 -14.26 -12.10
N GLY A 84 27.03 -13.53 -13.18
CA GLY A 84 26.16 -13.94 -14.30
C GLY A 84 24.66 -13.92 -13.94
N VAL A 85 24.26 -13.05 -13.00
CA VAL A 85 22.89 -12.90 -12.52
C VAL A 85 22.30 -11.57 -13.02
N GLU A 86 21.01 -11.57 -13.33
CA GLU A 86 20.27 -10.34 -13.69
C GLU A 86 20.12 -9.45 -12.46
N SER A 87 20.36 -8.16 -12.61
CA SER A 87 20.17 -7.16 -11.54
C SER A 87 19.23 -6.05 -11.96
N GLY A 88 18.64 -5.38 -10.99
CA GLY A 88 17.72 -4.28 -11.25
C GLY A 88 17.15 -3.67 -9.97
N THR A 89 16.02 -3.01 -10.11
CA THR A 89 15.30 -2.37 -9.01
C THR A 89 13.86 -2.83 -8.92
N VAL A 90 13.32 -2.81 -7.69
CA VAL A 90 11.90 -2.97 -7.39
C VAL A 90 11.46 -1.87 -6.45
N TYR A 91 10.16 -1.65 -6.33
CA TYR A 91 9.62 -0.54 -5.56
C TYR A 91 8.74 -1.00 -4.41
N SER A 92 8.79 -0.23 -3.30
CA SER A 92 7.82 -0.28 -2.21
C SER A 92 7.60 -1.66 -1.60
N TYR A 93 8.48 -2.06 -0.71
CA TYR A 93 8.35 -3.30 0.07
C TYR A 93 7.85 -3.07 1.49
N GLY A 94 7.59 -1.79 1.88
CA GLY A 94 7.21 -1.45 3.26
C GLY A 94 8.32 -1.74 4.26
N LEU A 95 9.58 -1.51 3.88
CA LEU A 95 10.78 -1.78 4.67
C LEU A 95 11.56 -0.51 5.02
N GLU A 96 10.99 0.67 4.77
CA GLU A 96 11.64 1.98 4.95
C GLU A 96 12.18 2.17 6.37
N ALA A 97 11.57 1.52 7.36
CA ALA A 97 12.05 1.54 8.74
C ALA A 97 13.31 0.69 8.99
N LEU A 98 13.60 -0.27 8.11
CA LEU A 98 14.73 -1.21 8.26
C LEU A 98 15.97 -0.75 7.48
N GLY A 99 15.84 0.19 6.55
CA GLY A 99 16.92 0.68 5.69
C GLY A 99 16.95 0.03 4.31
N PRO A 100 18.08 0.15 3.56
CA PRO A 100 18.17 -0.43 2.23
C PRO A 100 17.87 -1.93 2.23
N ALA A 101 17.04 -2.38 1.27
CA ALA A 101 16.63 -3.77 1.17
C ALA A 101 17.01 -4.38 -0.19
N LEU A 102 17.31 -5.68 -0.18
CA LEU A 102 17.63 -6.48 -1.35
C LEU A 102 16.64 -7.62 -1.47
N VAL A 103 16.12 -7.81 -2.67
CA VAL A 103 15.28 -8.95 -3.03
C VAL A 103 16.10 -9.90 -3.90
N VAL A 104 16.22 -11.14 -3.48
CA VAL A 104 16.82 -12.24 -4.23
C VAL A 104 15.70 -13.13 -4.71
N GLU A 105 15.51 -13.19 -6.02
CA GLU A 105 14.53 -14.06 -6.67
C GLU A 105 15.25 -15.25 -7.29
N GLN A 106 14.76 -16.46 -7.05
CA GLN A 106 15.31 -17.70 -7.58
C GLN A 106 14.15 -18.61 -8.02
N GLY A 107 13.80 -18.53 -9.28
CA GLY A 107 12.60 -19.17 -9.80
C GLY A 107 11.34 -18.62 -9.15
N THR A 108 10.65 -19.42 -8.36
CA THR A 108 9.43 -19.03 -7.62
C THR A 108 9.69 -18.58 -6.19
N GLU A 109 10.89 -18.79 -5.70
CA GLU A 109 11.31 -18.36 -4.37
C GLU A 109 11.76 -16.89 -4.40
N ARG A 110 11.37 -16.16 -3.38
CA ARG A 110 11.77 -14.77 -3.16
C ARG A 110 12.23 -14.61 -1.72
N ARG A 111 13.46 -14.15 -1.53
CA ARG A 111 14.02 -13.84 -0.22
C ARG A 111 14.35 -12.35 -0.15
N VAL A 112 14.02 -11.72 0.95
CA VAL A 112 14.23 -10.29 1.18
C VAL A 112 15.19 -10.11 2.33
N TYR A 113 16.17 -9.22 2.18
CA TYR A 113 17.19 -8.93 3.19
C TYR A 113 17.22 -7.43 3.46
N ALA A 114 17.20 -7.04 4.75
CA ALA A 114 17.32 -5.65 5.19
C ALA A 114 17.83 -5.57 6.64
N PRO A 115 18.73 -4.62 6.97
CA PRO A 115 19.39 -3.71 6.03
C PRO A 115 20.50 -4.39 5.22
N VAL A 116 20.82 -3.81 4.06
CA VAL A 116 21.95 -4.24 3.21
C VAL A 116 22.89 -3.08 2.89
N ASP A 117 24.17 -3.40 2.68
CA ASP A 117 25.25 -2.50 2.27
C ASP A 117 26.11 -3.13 1.16
N GLU A 118 27.18 -2.48 0.72
CA GLU A 118 28.06 -3.03 -0.31
C GLU A 118 28.71 -4.37 0.13
N ALA A 119 29.07 -4.51 1.40
CA ALA A 119 29.63 -5.76 1.91
C ALA A 119 28.59 -6.89 1.90
N SER A 120 27.31 -6.58 2.02
CA SER A 120 26.20 -7.53 1.84
C SER A 120 26.16 -8.10 0.43
N LEU A 121 26.37 -7.24 -0.58
CA LEU A 121 26.38 -7.65 -1.98
C LEU A 121 27.59 -8.55 -2.31
N GLU A 122 28.74 -8.26 -1.73
CA GLU A 122 29.94 -9.09 -1.86
C GLU A 122 29.75 -10.48 -1.22
N ARG A 123 29.07 -10.54 -0.05
CA ARG A 123 28.71 -11.84 0.58
C ARG A 123 27.78 -12.64 -0.32
N LEU A 124 26.77 -12.00 -0.90
CA LEU A 124 25.83 -12.65 -1.81
C LEU A 124 26.56 -13.25 -3.02
N ALA A 125 27.48 -12.49 -3.65
CA ALA A 125 28.29 -12.97 -4.76
C ALA A 125 29.22 -14.15 -4.41
N ALA A 126 29.63 -14.22 -3.15
CA ALA A 126 30.40 -15.35 -2.62
C ALA A 126 29.52 -16.57 -2.25
N GLY A 127 28.22 -16.54 -2.54
CA GLY A 127 27.27 -17.60 -2.22
C GLY A 127 26.86 -17.66 -0.75
N ALA A 128 27.09 -16.57 0.01
CA ALA A 128 26.71 -16.46 1.41
C ALA A 128 25.46 -15.57 1.59
N GLU A 129 24.78 -15.69 2.73
CA GLU A 129 23.65 -14.83 3.06
C GLU A 129 24.09 -13.36 3.15
N PRO A 130 23.42 -12.44 2.41
CA PRO A 130 23.85 -11.05 2.35
C PRO A 130 23.63 -10.27 3.64
N GLY A 131 22.67 -10.69 4.47
CA GLY A 131 22.32 -10.04 5.72
C GLY A 131 21.17 -10.75 6.42
N PRO A 132 20.53 -10.11 7.41
CA PRO A 132 19.35 -10.67 8.04
C PRO A 132 18.20 -10.75 7.06
N ALA A 133 17.50 -11.90 7.03
CA ALA A 133 16.28 -12.02 6.24
C ALA A 133 15.20 -11.09 6.83
N ALA A 134 14.62 -10.26 5.97
CA ALA A 134 13.50 -9.40 6.33
C ALA A 134 12.20 -10.22 6.23
N GLY A 135 11.85 -10.85 7.34
CA GLY A 135 10.57 -11.56 7.50
C GLY A 135 9.44 -10.60 7.88
N LEU A 136 8.84 -10.81 9.05
CA LEU A 136 7.87 -9.88 9.63
C LEU A 136 8.56 -8.58 10.06
N LEU A 137 7.84 -7.46 10.02
CA LEU A 137 8.31 -6.23 10.64
C LEU A 137 8.53 -6.48 12.14
N PRO A 138 9.64 -6.00 12.73
CA PRO A 138 9.86 -6.14 14.16
C PRO A 138 8.72 -5.52 14.98
N ARG A 139 8.24 -6.23 16.01
CA ARG A 139 7.14 -5.72 16.86
C ARG A 139 7.55 -4.44 17.60
N GLU A 140 8.83 -4.30 17.87
CA GLU A 140 9.45 -3.14 18.53
C GLU A 140 9.40 -1.85 17.69
N LEU A 141 9.09 -1.95 16.39
CA LEU A 141 8.83 -0.77 15.54
C LEU A 141 7.53 -0.05 15.91
N ALA A 142 6.69 -0.63 16.78
CA ALA A 142 5.45 -0.01 17.22
C ALA A 142 5.49 0.31 18.72
N GLY A 143 4.89 1.44 19.07
CA GLY A 143 4.64 1.83 20.47
C GLY A 143 3.41 1.14 21.07
N GLY A 144 2.86 1.69 22.16
CA GLY A 144 1.58 1.26 22.74
C GLY A 144 0.39 1.96 22.07
N GLY A 145 -0.78 1.34 22.16
CA GLY A 145 -2.02 1.91 21.62
C GLY A 145 -3.09 0.86 21.34
N TRP A 146 -4.32 1.27 21.09
CA TRP A 146 -5.44 0.34 20.84
C TRP A 146 -5.26 -0.55 19.61
N LEU A 147 -4.54 -0.07 18.61
CA LEU A 147 -4.25 -0.80 17.38
C LEU A 147 -2.95 -1.62 17.49
N LEU A 148 -2.04 -1.18 18.35
CA LEU A 148 -0.68 -1.71 18.45
C LEU A 148 -0.50 -2.73 19.59
N GLU A 149 -1.45 -2.76 20.53
CA GLU A 149 -1.52 -3.75 21.60
C GLU A 149 -2.35 -4.97 21.18
N ASP A 150 -2.38 -5.99 22.04
CA ASP A 150 -3.20 -7.17 21.79
C ASP A 150 -4.69 -6.76 21.70
N PRO A 151 -5.43 -7.22 20.68
CA PRO A 151 -6.79 -6.78 20.47
C PRO A 151 -7.71 -7.27 21.59
N PRO A 152 -8.74 -6.49 21.95
CA PRO A 152 -9.79 -6.96 22.83
C PRO A 152 -10.48 -8.20 22.25
N PRO A 153 -11.18 -8.99 23.07
CA PRO A 153 -12.04 -10.05 22.55
C PRO A 153 -13.01 -9.50 21.49
N PRO A 154 -13.29 -10.25 20.42
CA PRO A 154 -14.21 -9.78 19.39
C PRO A 154 -15.57 -9.39 20.00
N PRO A 155 -16.10 -8.19 19.74
CA PRO A 155 -17.35 -7.74 20.29
C PRO A 155 -18.53 -8.52 19.69
N GLN A 156 -19.63 -8.63 20.42
CA GLN A 156 -20.88 -9.11 19.84
C GLN A 156 -21.34 -8.13 18.75
N PHE A 157 -22.02 -8.65 17.73
CA PHE A 157 -22.57 -7.80 16.69
C PHE A 157 -23.76 -6.98 17.24
N PRO A 158 -23.65 -5.66 17.29
CA PRO A 158 -24.68 -4.81 17.89
C PRO A 158 -25.95 -4.67 17.04
N GLY A 159 -25.90 -5.15 15.82
CA GLY A 159 -26.92 -4.93 14.80
C GLY A 159 -26.49 -3.89 13.77
N ALA A 160 -26.98 -4.05 12.53
CA ALA A 160 -26.52 -3.25 11.39
C ALA A 160 -26.77 -1.74 11.58
N GLY A 161 -27.98 -1.38 12.04
CA GLY A 161 -28.34 0.04 12.27
C GLY A 161 -27.48 0.70 13.33
N GLU A 162 -27.24 0.01 14.44
CA GLU A 162 -26.46 0.50 15.56
C GLU A 162 -24.98 0.65 15.19
N LEU A 163 -24.39 -0.35 14.49
CA LEU A 163 -22.99 -0.26 14.04
C LEU A 163 -22.77 0.94 13.09
N ILE A 164 -23.68 1.13 12.13
CA ILE A 164 -23.60 2.26 11.19
C ILE A 164 -23.77 3.60 11.93
N ALA A 165 -24.71 3.68 12.88
CA ALA A 165 -24.89 4.87 13.72
C ALA A 165 -23.66 5.16 14.57
N SER A 166 -23.04 4.13 15.16
CA SER A 166 -21.81 4.23 15.95
C SER A 166 -20.63 4.69 15.10
N ALA A 167 -20.46 4.15 13.89
CA ALA A 167 -19.43 4.58 12.94
C ALA A 167 -19.61 6.05 12.52
N ARG A 168 -20.88 6.50 12.37
CA ARG A 168 -21.22 7.90 12.10
C ARG A 168 -20.91 8.80 13.29
N ALA A 169 -21.34 8.42 14.48
CA ALA A 169 -21.10 9.18 15.71
C ALA A 169 -19.61 9.28 16.06
N ALA A 170 -18.85 8.22 15.80
CA ALA A 170 -17.40 8.20 15.94
C ALA A 170 -16.67 9.09 14.91
N GLY A 171 -17.35 9.52 13.85
CA GLY A 171 -16.73 10.26 12.74
C GLY A 171 -15.75 9.43 11.94
N LEU A 172 -15.91 8.09 11.92
CA LEU A 172 -14.96 7.18 11.28
C LEU A 172 -14.90 7.41 9.77
N ARG A 173 -13.68 7.68 9.28
CA ARG A 173 -13.36 7.84 7.86
C ARG A 173 -12.45 6.71 7.36
N GLY A 174 -12.38 6.52 6.04
CA GLY A 174 -11.43 5.62 5.41
C GLY A 174 -9.99 6.06 5.62
N LEU A 175 -9.12 5.14 6.03
CA LEU A 175 -7.74 5.42 6.46
C LEU A 175 -6.68 4.93 5.45
N GLY A 176 -7.13 4.51 4.26
CA GLY A 176 -6.25 4.17 3.14
C GLY A 176 -5.90 5.35 2.20
N GLY A 177 -6.17 6.60 2.62
CA GLY A 177 -5.80 7.83 1.89
C GLY A 177 -6.95 8.70 1.40
N ALA A 178 -8.11 8.13 1.02
CA ALA A 178 -9.23 8.90 0.45
C ALA A 178 -10.15 9.58 1.49
N HIS A 179 -10.09 9.18 2.74
CA HIS A 179 -10.84 9.74 3.89
C HIS A 179 -12.37 9.79 3.72
N PHE A 180 -12.93 8.88 2.91
CA PHE A 180 -14.38 8.82 2.69
C PHE A 180 -15.10 8.32 3.96
N PRO A 181 -16.27 8.90 4.36
CA PRO A 181 -16.99 8.47 5.55
C PRO A 181 -17.43 7.01 5.49
N VAL A 182 -17.00 6.18 6.45
CA VAL A 182 -17.23 4.72 6.45
C VAL A 182 -18.73 4.39 6.51
N TRP A 183 -19.50 5.11 7.35
CA TRP A 183 -20.92 4.91 7.47
C TRP A 183 -21.69 5.04 6.13
N ARG A 184 -21.25 5.96 5.23
CA ARG A 184 -21.85 6.12 3.90
C ARG A 184 -21.58 4.92 3.00
N LYS A 185 -20.35 4.35 3.06
CA LYS A 185 -20.05 3.12 2.32
C LYS A 185 -20.91 1.94 2.82
N LEU A 186 -21.05 1.80 4.14
CA LEU A 186 -21.87 0.77 4.75
C LEU A 186 -23.34 0.91 4.32
N GLU A 187 -23.92 2.11 4.41
CA GLU A 187 -25.30 2.39 3.99
C GLU A 187 -25.50 2.11 2.50
N ALA A 188 -24.56 2.56 1.65
CA ALA A 188 -24.67 2.39 0.19
C ALA A 188 -24.72 0.91 -0.22
N VAL A 189 -23.86 0.05 0.35
CA VAL A 189 -23.87 -1.39 0.07
C VAL A 189 -25.09 -2.07 0.71
N ARG A 190 -25.45 -1.69 1.94
CA ARG A 190 -26.62 -2.22 2.62
C ARG A 190 -27.90 -1.98 1.84
N ALA A 191 -28.06 -0.80 1.26
CA ALA A 191 -29.23 -0.36 0.53
C ALA A 191 -29.46 -1.13 -0.80
N GLN A 192 -28.46 -1.83 -1.31
CA GLN A 192 -28.62 -2.60 -2.55
C GLN A 192 -29.51 -3.82 -2.32
N ASP A 193 -30.51 -3.99 -3.18
CA ASP A 193 -31.35 -5.19 -3.22
C ASP A 193 -30.65 -6.29 -4.04
N ALA A 194 -29.81 -7.08 -3.36
CA ALA A 194 -29.05 -8.16 -3.98
C ALA A 194 -28.92 -9.32 -3.00
N ALA A 195 -29.11 -10.54 -3.51
CA ALA A 195 -29.00 -11.77 -2.74
C ALA A 195 -27.55 -12.07 -2.30
N GLU A 196 -26.58 -11.63 -3.08
CA GLU A 196 -25.14 -11.80 -2.82
C GLU A 196 -24.47 -10.44 -2.72
N LYS A 197 -23.71 -10.23 -1.65
CA LYS A 197 -22.88 -9.06 -1.41
C LYS A 197 -21.53 -9.48 -0.87
N TYR A 198 -20.51 -8.68 -1.12
CA TYR A 198 -19.14 -8.96 -0.71
C TYR A 198 -18.59 -7.88 0.22
N VAL A 199 -17.68 -8.30 1.09
CA VAL A 199 -16.71 -7.40 1.74
C VAL A 199 -15.33 -7.79 1.25
N VAL A 200 -14.57 -6.82 0.78
CA VAL A 200 -13.17 -7.00 0.39
C VAL A 200 -12.31 -6.16 1.30
N VAL A 201 -11.43 -6.82 2.04
CA VAL A 201 -10.39 -6.14 2.83
C VAL A 201 -9.25 -5.79 1.89
N ASN A 202 -9.00 -4.51 1.73
CA ASN A 202 -7.89 -4.01 0.92
C ASN A 202 -6.62 -3.97 1.77
N GLY A 203 -5.81 -5.01 1.67
CA GLY A 203 -4.47 -5.13 2.25
C GLY A 203 -3.37 -4.99 1.20
N ASP A 204 -3.65 -4.31 0.08
CA ASP A 204 -2.63 -3.91 -0.89
C ASP A 204 -2.02 -2.58 -0.48
N GLU A 205 -1.19 -2.61 0.56
CA GLU A 205 -0.41 -1.47 0.98
C GLU A 205 0.87 -1.38 0.16
N SER A 206 0.90 -0.46 -0.77
CA SER A 206 2.00 -0.31 -1.72
C SER A 206 2.47 1.15 -1.88
N GLU A 207 1.95 2.05 -1.04
CA GLU A 207 2.39 3.44 -0.97
C GLU A 207 3.79 3.53 -0.37
N PRO A 208 4.83 4.00 -1.10
CA PRO A 208 6.18 4.17 -0.55
C PRO A 208 6.16 5.08 0.69
N GLY A 209 6.84 4.66 1.74
CA GLY A 209 6.84 5.30 3.05
C GLY A 209 5.74 4.83 4.00
N ASN A 210 4.81 3.98 3.54
CA ASN A 210 3.72 3.47 4.36
C ASN A 210 3.85 1.97 4.62
N PHE A 211 3.82 1.55 5.88
CA PHE A 211 3.95 0.15 6.33
C PHE A 211 3.09 -0.17 7.56
N LYS A 212 2.10 0.65 7.87
CA LYS A 212 1.19 0.49 9.01
C LYS A 212 0.19 -0.66 8.83
N ASP A 213 -0.34 -0.83 7.61
CA ASP A 213 -1.28 -1.91 7.30
C ASP A 213 -0.55 -3.26 7.26
N ARG A 214 0.69 -3.29 6.75
CA ARG A 214 1.60 -4.43 6.85
C ARG A 214 1.79 -4.82 8.31
N TRP A 215 2.14 -3.88 9.18
CA TRP A 215 2.33 -4.13 10.60
C TRP A 215 1.05 -4.69 11.24
N LEU A 216 -0.13 -4.12 10.95
CA LEU A 216 -1.41 -4.63 11.45
C LEU A 216 -1.70 -6.06 10.97
N MET A 217 -1.47 -6.35 9.71
CA MET A 217 -1.66 -7.70 9.16
C MET A 217 -0.71 -8.73 9.75
N GLU A 218 0.52 -8.32 10.08
CA GLU A 218 1.52 -9.20 10.67
C GLU A 218 1.32 -9.43 12.17
N HIS A 219 0.87 -8.41 12.92
CA HIS A 219 0.85 -8.46 14.39
C HIS A 219 -0.55 -8.42 15.00
N ASN A 220 -1.53 -7.85 14.30
CA ASN A 220 -2.90 -7.72 14.80
C ASN A 220 -3.99 -8.06 13.77
N PRO A 221 -3.81 -9.13 12.95
CA PRO A 221 -4.76 -9.48 11.89
C PRO A 221 -6.16 -9.84 12.43
N ARG A 222 -6.24 -10.32 13.66
CA ARG A 222 -7.51 -10.67 14.32
C ARG A 222 -8.44 -9.45 14.45
N LEU A 223 -7.89 -8.28 14.78
CA LEU A 223 -8.67 -7.03 14.87
C LEU A 223 -9.25 -6.64 13.50
N VAL A 224 -8.48 -6.80 12.43
CA VAL A 224 -8.91 -6.51 11.06
C VAL A 224 -10.03 -7.45 10.62
N TRP A 225 -9.88 -8.76 10.83
CA TRP A 225 -10.93 -9.74 10.55
C TRP A 225 -12.21 -9.49 11.34
N THR A 226 -12.06 -9.08 12.61
CA THR A 226 -13.21 -8.70 13.46
C THR A 226 -13.98 -7.55 12.84
N GLY A 227 -13.31 -6.50 12.41
CA GLY A 227 -13.94 -5.38 11.73
C GLY A 227 -14.58 -5.74 10.39
N ALA A 228 -13.92 -6.62 9.62
CA ALA A 228 -14.47 -7.13 8.37
C ALA A 228 -15.75 -7.95 8.58
N ALA A 229 -15.79 -8.81 9.61
CA ALA A 229 -16.98 -9.59 9.97
C ALA A 229 -18.14 -8.70 10.43
N LEU A 230 -17.85 -7.68 11.23
CA LEU A 230 -18.85 -6.67 11.64
C LEU A 230 -19.40 -5.92 10.42
N ALA A 231 -18.52 -5.49 9.52
CA ALA A 231 -18.92 -4.81 8.28
C ALA A 231 -19.78 -5.72 7.40
N ALA A 232 -19.40 -7.00 7.23
CA ALA A 232 -20.16 -7.97 6.42
C ALA A 232 -21.58 -8.15 6.96
N ARG A 233 -21.72 -8.36 8.27
CA ARG A 233 -23.03 -8.47 8.91
C ARG A 233 -23.85 -7.18 8.78
N ALA A 234 -23.21 -6.00 8.87
CA ALA A 234 -23.88 -4.73 8.74
C ALA A 234 -24.46 -4.48 7.35
N VAL A 235 -23.77 -4.91 6.30
CA VAL A 235 -24.21 -4.71 4.91
C VAL A 235 -25.02 -5.90 4.36
N GLY A 236 -25.09 -7.00 5.10
CA GLY A 236 -25.73 -8.24 4.67
C GLY A 236 -24.89 -8.99 3.62
N ALA A 237 -23.56 -8.91 3.72
CA ALA A 237 -22.67 -9.68 2.86
C ALA A 237 -22.54 -11.11 3.34
N SER A 238 -22.47 -12.04 2.39
CA SER A 238 -22.30 -13.48 2.63
C SER A 238 -20.84 -13.92 2.60
N GLU A 239 -19.96 -13.11 2.00
CA GLU A 239 -18.56 -13.48 1.79
C GLU A 239 -17.59 -12.31 2.09
N ILE A 240 -16.45 -12.67 2.69
CA ILE A 240 -15.32 -11.77 2.95
C ILE A 240 -14.09 -12.31 2.20
N VAL A 241 -13.50 -11.48 1.35
CA VAL A 241 -12.21 -11.73 0.72
C VAL A 241 -11.16 -10.81 1.33
N PHE A 242 -10.16 -11.36 1.98
CA PHE A 242 -9.03 -10.57 2.49
C PHE A 242 -7.91 -10.57 1.44
N TYR A 243 -7.78 -9.47 0.71
CA TYR A 243 -6.72 -9.28 -0.28
C TYR A 243 -5.46 -8.80 0.44
N VAL A 244 -4.36 -9.54 0.30
CA VAL A 244 -3.05 -9.21 0.85
C VAL A 244 -2.08 -9.00 -0.30
N ARG A 245 -1.29 -7.94 -0.24
CA ARG A 245 -0.25 -7.66 -1.22
C ARG A 245 0.68 -8.86 -1.42
N GLY A 246 1.00 -9.17 -2.68
CA GLY A 246 1.74 -10.38 -3.05
C GLY A 246 3.13 -10.51 -2.45
N GLU A 247 3.78 -9.39 -2.13
CA GLU A 247 5.11 -9.32 -1.52
C GLU A 247 5.09 -9.54 0.00
N TYR A 248 3.92 -9.47 0.65
CA TYR A 248 3.79 -9.58 2.10
C TYR A 248 3.49 -11.02 2.54
N GLU A 249 4.40 -11.96 2.25
CA GLU A 249 4.21 -13.39 2.53
C GLU A 249 3.93 -13.67 4.02
N GLY A 250 4.72 -13.07 4.90
CA GLY A 250 4.52 -13.20 6.35
C GLY A 250 3.17 -12.65 6.83
N ALA A 251 2.70 -11.53 6.25
CA ALA A 251 1.38 -11.00 6.53
C ALA A 251 0.27 -11.95 6.07
N LEU A 252 0.41 -12.55 4.87
CA LEU A 252 -0.55 -13.52 4.35
C LEU A 252 -0.72 -14.72 5.29
N GLU A 253 0.39 -15.27 5.80
CA GLU A 253 0.39 -16.39 6.75
C GLU A 253 -0.30 -16.01 8.06
N ARG A 254 -0.03 -14.81 8.60
CA ARG A 254 -0.64 -14.31 9.84
C ARG A 254 -2.14 -14.04 9.69
N VAL A 255 -2.53 -13.43 8.58
CA VAL A 255 -3.93 -13.17 8.24
C VAL A 255 -4.72 -14.48 8.12
N GLU A 256 -4.14 -15.51 7.47
CA GLU A 256 -4.77 -16.82 7.32
C GLU A 256 -4.84 -17.57 8.66
N ALA A 257 -3.82 -17.47 9.51
CA ALA A 257 -3.86 -18.05 10.85
C ALA A 257 -4.96 -17.44 11.71
N ALA A 258 -5.11 -16.10 11.71
CA ALA A 258 -6.17 -15.40 12.44
C ALA A 258 -7.58 -15.73 11.91
N ARG A 259 -7.71 -15.90 10.59
CA ARG A 259 -8.98 -16.38 9.99
C ARG A 259 -9.40 -17.72 10.55
N ARG A 260 -8.46 -18.69 10.58
CA ARG A 260 -8.72 -20.05 11.11
C ARG A 260 -9.06 -20.01 12.61
N GLU A 261 -8.40 -19.20 13.40
CA GLU A 261 -8.69 -19.03 14.83
C GLU A 261 -10.12 -18.48 15.04
N LEU A 262 -10.50 -17.42 14.35
CA LEU A 262 -11.83 -16.83 14.45
C LEU A 262 -12.93 -17.75 13.92
N ALA A 263 -12.67 -18.52 12.88
CA ALA A 263 -13.60 -19.55 12.39
C ALA A 263 -13.78 -20.66 13.43
N ALA A 264 -12.70 -21.14 14.04
CA ALA A 264 -12.77 -22.17 15.08
C ALA A 264 -13.48 -21.69 16.36
N SER A 265 -13.47 -20.38 16.65
CA SER A 265 -14.24 -19.79 17.74
C SER A 265 -15.73 -19.56 17.44
N GLY A 266 -16.17 -19.82 16.21
CA GLY A 266 -17.53 -19.52 15.75
C GLY A 266 -17.79 -18.06 15.42
N TYR A 267 -16.79 -17.16 15.56
CA TYR A 267 -17.00 -15.74 15.29
C TYR A 267 -17.29 -15.43 13.81
N LEU A 268 -16.85 -16.28 12.90
CA LEU A 268 -17.09 -16.13 11.47
C LEU A 268 -18.27 -16.98 10.97
N ASP A 269 -19.06 -17.60 11.85
CA ASP A 269 -20.20 -18.44 11.47
C ASP A 269 -21.20 -17.65 10.61
N GLY A 270 -21.68 -18.30 9.53
CA GLY A 270 -22.58 -17.71 8.55
C GLY A 270 -21.90 -16.82 7.50
N LEU A 271 -20.58 -16.69 7.53
CA LEU A 271 -19.78 -15.96 6.55
C LEU A 271 -18.82 -16.90 5.82
N GLU A 272 -18.82 -16.85 4.50
CA GLU A 272 -17.74 -17.43 3.71
C GLU A 272 -16.50 -16.52 3.79
N THR A 273 -15.32 -17.07 4.02
CA THR A 273 -14.12 -16.28 4.23
C THR A 273 -12.93 -16.86 3.48
N SER A 274 -12.20 -16.01 2.79
CA SER A 274 -10.99 -16.41 2.07
C SER A 274 -9.89 -15.35 2.19
N THR A 275 -8.65 -15.79 2.06
CA THR A 275 -7.48 -14.93 1.84
C THR A 275 -7.08 -14.99 0.37
N PHE A 276 -6.71 -13.84 -0.19
CA PHE A 276 -6.30 -13.74 -1.57
C PHE A 276 -4.92 -13.08 -1.65
N ARG A 277 -3.97 -13.75 -2.28
CA ARG A 277 -2.64 -13.19 -2.55
C ARG A 277 -2.70 -12.33 -3.82
N GLY A 278 -2.38 -11.05 -3.70
CA GLY A 278 -2.34 -10.10 -4.80
C GLY A 278 -1.19 -10.32 -5.76
N GLY A 279 -1.27 -9.67 -6.91
CA GLY A 279 -0.25 -9.78 -7.96
C GLY A 279 1.00 -8.91 -7.78
N GLY A 280 1.00 -8.00 -6.79
CA GLY A 280 2.17 -7.20 -6.44
C GLY A 280 2.39 -5.97 -7.33
N LEU A 281 1.40 -5.08 -7.44
CA LEU A 281 1.48 -3.79 -8.13
C LEU A 281 0.74 -2.71 -7.36
N TYR A 282 1.25 -1.48 -7.35
CA TYR A 282 0.65 -0.32 -6.66
C TYR A 282 -0.81 -0.07 -7.07
N ILE A 283 -1.11 -0.24 -8.37
CA ILE A 283 -2.48 -0.05 -8.87
C ILE A 283 -3.50 -1.00 -8.23
N CYS A 284 -3.09 -2.15 -7.71
CA CYS A 284 -3.98 -3.08 -7.02
C CYS A 284 -4.57 -2.49 -5.72
N GLY A 285 -3.98 -1.42 -5.17
CA GLY A 285 -4.54 -0.66 -4.05
C GLY A 285 -5.77 0.18 -4.42
N GLU A 286 -5.99 0.49 -5.71
CA GLU A 286 -7.22 1.15 -6.16
C GLU A 286 -8.40 0.17 -6.11
N GLU A 287 -9.51 0.59 -5.47
CA GLU A 287 -10.61 -0.34 -5.10
C GLU A 287 -11.18 -1.16 -6.28
N SER A 288 -11.30 -0.58 -7.47
CA SER A 288 -11.83 -1.30 -8.63
C SER A 288 -10.76 -2.12 -9.35
N ALA A 289 -9.52 -1.68 -9.36
CA ALA A 289 -8.39 -2.45 -9.88
C ALA A 289 -8.11 -3.70 -9.02
N LEU A 290 -8.28 -3.59 -7.70
CA LEU A 290 -8.23 -4.72 -6.79
C LEU A 290 -9.29 -5.78 -7.14
N LEU A 291 -10.52 -5.35 -7.45
CA LEU A 291 -11.59 -6.25 -7.87
C LEU A 291 -11.26 -6.95 -9.20
N GLU A 292 -10.69 -6.23 -10.18
CA GLU A 292 -10.20 -6.83 -11.43
C GLU A 292 -9.15 -7.92 -11.15
N SER A 293 -8.23 -7.66 -10.20
CA SER A 293 -7.20 -8.62 -9.79
C SER A 293 -7.81 -9.90 -9.20
N ILE A 294 -8.80 -9.78 -8.30
CA ILE A 294 -9.50 -10.96 -7.73
C ILE A 294 -10.21 -11.73 -8.84
N GLU A 295 -10.84 -11.03 -9.78
CA GLU A 295 -11.54 -11.63 -10.92
C GLU A 295 -10.58 -12.25 -11.97
N GLY A 296 -9.27 -12.19 -11.73
CA GLY A 296 -8.25 -12.81 -12.59
C GLY A 296 -7.96 -12.02 -13.86
N ARG A 297 -8.26 -10.73 -13.86
CA ARG A 297 -7.94 -9.83 -14.96
C ARG A 297 -6.76 -8.93 -14.61
N ARG A 298 -6.26 -8.21 -15.59
CA ARG A 298 -5.29 -7.14 -15.38
C ARG A 298 -5.87 -6.10 -14.43
N ALA A 299 -5.12 -5.74 -13.39
CA ALA A 299 -5.55 -4.73 -12.45
C ALA A 299 -5.53 -3.35 -13.11
N GLU A 300 -6.71 -2.82 -13.35
CA GLU A 300 -6.88 -1.48 -13.90
C GLU A 300 -8.20 -0.87 -13.40
N PRO A 301 -8.24 0.47 -13.15
CA PRO A 301 -9.43 1.12 -12.63
C PRO A 301 -10.63 0.99 -13.56
N ARG A 302 -11.82 0.73 -12.99
CA ARG A 302 -13.10 0.78 -13.71
C ARG A 302 -13.57 2.22 -13.83
N LEU A 303 -14.34 2.50 -14.88
CA LEU A 303 -15.08 3.77 -14.98
C LEU A 303 -16.14 3.81 -13.87
N LYS A 304 -16.29 4.94 -13.23
CA LYS A 304 -17.29 5.19 -12.19
C LYS A 304 -18.22 6.32 -12.64
N PRO A 305 -19.55 6.26 -12.50
CA PRO A 305 -20.35 5.16 -12.01
C PRO A 305 -20.44 3.96 -13.00
N PRO A 306 -20.83 2.74 -12.58
CA PRO A 306 -21.23 2.37 -11.20
C PRO A 306 -20.06 2.27 -10.24
N TYR A 307 -20.32 2.55 -8.96
CA TYR A 307 -19.34 2.36 -7.90
C TYR A 307 -19.34 0.90 -7.40
N PRO A 308 -18.25 0.42 -6.74
CA PRO A 308 -18.22 -0.93 -6.19
C PRO A 308 -19.40 -1.28 -5.25
N ALA A 309 -19.93 -0.27 -4.55
CA ALA A 309 -21.09 -0.41 -3.71
C ALA A 309 -22.36 -0.86 -4.49
N GLU A 310 -22.42 -0.56 -5.78
CA GLU A 310 -23.52 -0.92 -6.69
C GLU A 310 -23.16 -2.14 -7.54
N SER A 311 -21.94 -2.16 -8.11
CA SER A 311 -21.45 -3.20 -9.01
C SER A 311 -19.94 -3.39 -8.81
N GLY A 312 -19.59 -4.21 -7.82
CA GLY A 312 -18.22 -4.52 -7.41
C GLY A 312 -17.74 -5.90 -7.88
N LEU A 313 -17.35 -6.76 -6.94
CA LEU A 313 -16.81 -8.09 -7.21
C LEU A 313 -17.85 -8.96 -7.93
N PHE A 314 -17.46 -9.52 -9.07
CA PHE A 314 -18.32 -10.29 -9.96
C PHE A 314 -19.63 -9.58 -10.33
N GLY A 315 -19.60 -8.25 -10.40
CA GLY A 315 -20.78 -7.42 -10.67
C GLY A 315 -21.78 -7.33 -9.52
N ARG A 316 -21.41 -7.72 -8.31
CA ARG A 316 -22.26 -7.68 -7.11
C ARG A 316 -21.90 -6.49 -6.21
N PRO A 317 -22.84 -5.98 -5.41
CA PRO A 317 -22.55 -4.91 -4.44
C PRO A 317 -21.41 -5.32 -3.50
N THR A 318 -20.38 -4.48 -3.41
CA THR A 318 -19.17 -4.81 -2.67
C THR A 318 -18.73 -3.65 -1.79
N LEU A 319 -18.49 -3.93 -0.51
CA LEU A 319 -17.79 -3.03 0.39
C LEU A 319 -16.29 -3.28 0.30
N VAL A 320 -15.54 -2.36 -0.26
CA VAL A 320 -14.07 -2.38 -0.19
C VAL A 320 -13.62 -1.52 0.99
N GLY A 321 -12.93 -2.14 1.96
CA GLY A 321 -12.43 -1.49 3.19
C GLY A 321 -10.93 -1.69 3.36
N ASN A 322 -10.21 -0.60 3.67
CA ASN A 322 -8.78 -0.68 4.00
C ASN A 322 -8.56 -1.38 5.36
N VAL A 323 -7.41 -2.02 5.55
CA VAL A 323 -7.01 -2.78 6.75
C VAL A 323 -7.19 -1.97 8.03
N GLU A 324 -6.55 -0.80 8.15
CA GLU A 324 -6.67 0.06 9.33
C GLU A 324 -8.11 0.52 9.55
N THR A 325 -8.84 0.85 8.49
CA THR A 325 -10.24 1.29 8.59
C THR A 325 -11.13 0.23 9.23
N LEU A 326 -10.97 -1.03 8.83
CA LEU A 326 -11.75 -2.13 9.40
C LEU A 326 -11.33 -2.44 10.84
N ALA A 327 -10.05 -2.36 11.17
CA ALA A 327 -9.57 -2.44 12.55
C ALA A 327 -10.25 -1.38 13.43
N HIS A 328 -10.35 -0.14 12.95
CA HIS A 328 -11.06 0.94 13.67
C HIS A 328 -12.57 0.68 13.82
N LEU A 329 -13.21 0.05 12.84
CA LEU A 329 -14.62 -0.33 13.00
C LEU A 329 -14.82 -1.33 14.15
N ALA A 330 -13.89 -2.27 14.33
CA ALA A 330 -13.87 -3.16 15.49
C ALA A 330 -13.67 -2.41 16.80
N LEU A 331 -12.76 -1.43 16.84
CA LEU A 331 -12.54 -0.59 18.01
C LEU A 331 -13.77 0.24 18.39
N VAL A 332 -14.47 0.82 17.40
CA VAL A 332 -15.72 1.55 17.61
C VAL A 332 -16.78 0.64 18.21
N ALA A 333 -16.89 -0.62 17.72
CA ALA A 333 -17.83 -1.60 18.26
C ALA A 333 -17.46 -2.07 19.67
N SER A 334 -16.16 -2.15 19.99
CA SER A 334 -15.68 -2.62 21.30
C SER A 334 -15.74 -1.55 22.39
N HIS A 335 -15.35 -0.32 22.06
CA HIS A 335 -15.17 0.76 23.04
C HIS A 335 -16.29 1.81 23.01
N GLY A 336 -17.14 1.80 21.97
CA GLY A 336 -18.16 2.79 21.74
C GLY A 336 -17.67 4.06 21.04
N ALA A 337 -18.61 4.78 20.41
CA ALA A 337 -18.30 5.95 19.58
C ALA A 337 -17.70 7.12 20.38
N ASP A 338 -18.11 7.31 21.63
CA ASP A 338 -17.65 8.44 22.46
C ASP A 338 -16.19 8.26 22.87
N ALA A 339 -15.81 7.08 23.39
CA ALA A 339 -14.42 6.78 23.74
C ALA A 339 -13.50 6.83 22.51
N TYR A 340 -13.99 6.33 21.37
CA TYR A 340 -13.23 6.41 20.11
C TYR A 340 -13.02 7.88 19.68
N ARG A 341 -14.07 8.72 19.76
CA ARG A 341 -14.00 10.13 19.37
C ARG A 341 -13.11 10.95 20.29
N GLU A 342 -13.03 10.61 21.57
CA GLU A 342 -12.14 11.23 22.54
C GLU A 342 -10.66 10.90 22.22
N ARG A 343 -10.36 9.62 21.95
CA ARG A 343 -9.00 9.16 21.66
C ARG A 343 -8.54 9.52 20.26
N ARG A 344 -9.42 9.47 19.26
CA ARG A 344 -9.13 9.75 17.82
C ARG A 344 -7.87 9.04 17.31
N PRO A 345 -7.70 7.74 17.51
CA PRO A 345 -6.46 7.05 17.15
C PRO A 345 -6.24 7.07 15.65
N LYS A 346 -4.98 7.12 15.24
CA LYS A 346 -4.55 6.99 13.84
C LYS A 346 -3.14 6.45 13.80
N LEU A 347 -2.86 5.50 12.91
CA LEU A 347 -1.50 4.99 12.69
C LEU A 347 -0.74 5.86 11.70
N PHE A 348 0.49 6.19 12.07
CA PHE A 348 1.45 6.87 11.21
C PHE A 348 2.69 6.02 11.04
N SER A 349 3.13 5.84 9.79
CA SER A 349 4.42 5.27 9.45
C SER A 349 5.44 6.39 9.39
N ILE A 350 6.43 6.40 10.28
CA ILE A 350 7.47 7.44 10.32
C ILE A 350 8.82 6.80 9.98
N SER A 351 9.48 7.33 8.96
CA SER A 351 10.76 6.82 8.47
C SER A 351 11.70 7.95 8.02
N GLY A 352 12.89 7.63 7.57
CA GLY A 352 13.88 8.60 7.12
C GLY A 352 14.89 8.99 8.21
N ASP A 353 15.16 10.29 8.33
CA ASP A 353 16.18 10.82 9.26
C ASP A 353 15.61 11.02 10.67
N VAL A 354 15.22 9.90 11.28
CA VAL A 354 14.70 9.79 12.64
C VAL A 354 15.47 8.73 13.43
N ALA A 355 15.56 8.91 14.74
CA ALA A 355 16.26 7.95 15.60
C ALA A 355 15.48 6.63 15.79
N LYS A 356 14.15 6.70 15.66
CA LYS A 356 13.25 5.57 15.90
C LYS A 356 12.22 5.49 14.78
N PRO A 357 12.59 4.99 13.59
CA PRO A 357 11.61 4.74 12.55
C PRO A 357 10.62 3.66 13.01
N GLY A 358 9.33 3.78 12.62
CA GLY A 358 8.32 2.80 13.06
C GLY A 358 6.89 3.21 12.79
N VAL A 359 5.96 2.47 13.40
CA VAL A 359 4.52 2.72 13.36
C VAL A 359 4.08 3.33 14.69
N TYR A 360 3.44 4.48 14.62
CA TYR A 360 3.02 5.27 15.76
C TYR A 360 1.50 5.42 15.78
N GLU A 361 0.85 5.05 16.89
CA GLU A 361 -0.54 5.41 17.13
C GLU A 361 -0.59 6.80 17.80
N LEU A 362 -1.00 7.80 17.05
CA LEU A 362 -1.14 9.17 17.52
C LEU A 362 -2.62 9.60 17.43
N ALA A 363 -3.03 10.55 18.26
CA ALA A 363 -4.34 11.15 18.12
C ALA A 363 -4.40 12.01 16.84
N LEU A 364 -5.49 11.94 16.08
CA LEU A 364 -5.72 12.88 14.98
C LEU A 364 -5.75 14.31 15.54
N GLY A 365 -4.93 15.18 14.98
CA GLY A 365 -4.70 16.56 15.44
C GLY A 365 -3.40 16.72 16.24
N THR A 366 -2.66 15.64 16.56
CA THR A 366 -1.26 15.75 16.99
C THR A 366 -0.50 16.58 15.95
N THR A 367 0.32 17.53 16.41
CA THR A 367 1.09 18.37 15.47
C THR A 367 2.22 17.60 14.81
N LEU A 368 2.64 18.06 13.64
CA LEU A 368 3.78 17.47 12.94
C LEU A 368 5.04 17.45 13.83
N GLU A 369 5.31 18.52 14.58
CA GLU A 369 6.43 18.61 15.51
C GLU A 369 6.37 17.54 16.60
N GLU A 370 5.20 17.35 17.23
CA GLU A 370 5.00 16.31 18.25
C GLU A 370 5.23 14.90 17.68
N ALA A 371 4.72 14.63 16.46
CA ALA A 371 4.93 13.34 15.80
C ALA A 371 6.41 13.11 15.48
N LEU A 372 7.11 14.14 14.98
CA LEU A 372 8.54 14.08 14.70
C LEU A 372 9.38 13.91 15.97
N ALA A 373 9.01 14.60 17.05
CA ALA A 373 9.67 14.46 18.36
C ALA A 373 9.53 13.04 18.91
N ALA A 374 8.35 12.42 18.79
CA ALA A 374 8.13 11.04 19.21
C ALA A 374 9.05 10.05 18.48
N ALA A 375 9.31 10.28 17.19
CA ALA A 375 10.23 9.48 16.39
C ALA A 375 11.71 9.87 16.56
N GLY A 376 12.00 10.91 17.35
CA GLY A 376 13.37 11.39 17.58
C GLY A 376 13.99 12.03 16.33
N ALA A 377 13.20 12.75 15.55
CA ALA A 377 13.70 13.57 14.46
C ALA A 377 14.59 14.70 15.02
N GLY A 378 15.83 14.77 14.54
CA GLY A 378 16.79 15.80 14.94
C GLY A 378 16.61 17.08 14.12
N ARG A 379 17.58 17.38 13.25
CA ARG A 379 17.54 18.56 12.36
C ARG A 379 16.79 18.29 11.07
N ALA A 380 15.50 17.98 11.17
CA ALA A 380 14.68 17.76 9.99
C ALA A 380 14.51 19.07 9.19
N ARG A 381 14.76 19.02 7.88
CA ARG A 381 14.59 20.12 6.93
C ARG A 381 13.27 20.04 6.20
N ALA A 382 12.82 18.81 5.92
CA ALA A 382 11.63 18.54 5.14
C ALA A 382 10.94 17.24 5.59
N VAL A 383 9.64 17.17 5.35
CA VAL A 383 8.84 15.95 5.47
C VAL A 383 8.07 15.74 4.18
N LEU A 384 8.11 14.55 3.61
CA LEU A 384 7.16 14.13 2.57
C LEU A 384 5.96 13.51 3.31
N LEU A 385 4.88 14.29 3.39
CA LEU A 385 3.64 13.95 4.08
C LEU A 385 2.69 13.23 3.15
N GLY A 386 2.25 12.03 3.53
CA GLY A 386 1.27 11.24 2.78
C GLY A 386 1.87 10.14 1.89
N GLY A 387 3.19 9.92 1.95
CA GLY A 387 3.87 8.94 1.11
C GLY A 387 4.35 9.52 -0.23
N ALA A 388 4.65 8.69 -1.20
CA ALA A 388 5.05 9.11 -2.55
C ALA A 388 3.95 9.93 -3.25
N ALA A 389 2.67 9.58 -3.00
CA ALA A 389 1.49 10.34 -3.43
C ALA A 389 1.20 11.57 -2.54
N GLY A 390 2.18 12.05 -1.80
CA GLY A 390 2.08 13.17 -0.88
C GLY A 390 2.79 14.42 -1.34
N THR A 391 3.02 15.34 -0.40
CA THR A 391 3.62 16.65 -0.63
C THR A 391 4.78 16.91 0.31
N PHE A 392 5.85 17.57 -0.18
CA PHE A 392 6.93 18.05 0.67
C PHE A 392 6.50 19.26 1.50
N LEU A 393 6.68 19.16 2.79
CA LEU A 393 6.52 20.25 3.75
C LEU A 393 7.91 20.75 4.16
N LYS A 394 8.07 22.07 4.22
CA LYS A 394 9.30 22.71 4.68
C LYS A 394 9.27 22.90 6.18
N LEU A 395 10.34 22.54 6.86
CA LEU A 395 10.52 22.76 8.28
C LEU A 395 11.49 23.94 8.52
N PRO A 396 11.26 24.76 9.56
CA PRO A 396 10.24 24.59 10.62
C PRO A 396 8.83 25.12 10.28
N ASP A 397 8.60 25.67 9.09
CA ASP A 397 7.36 26.39 8.74
C ASP A 397 6.08 25.57 8.99
N ALA A 398 6.14 24.26 8.73
CA ALA A 398 5.02 23.34 8.91
C ALA A 398 4.97 22.64 10.29
N ALA A 399 5.87 22.96 11.23
CA ALA A 399 6.00 22.25 12.51
C ALA A 399 4.67 22.18 13.31
N GLY A 400 3.93 23.27 13.34
CA GLY A 400 2.64 23.38 14.05
C GLY A 400 1.43 22.81 13.29
N LEU A 401 1.60 22.17 12.10
CA LEU A 401 0.50 21.63 11.33
C LEU A 401 -0.16 20.45 12.07
N PRO A 402 -1.47 20.52 12.39
CA PRO A 402 -2.19 19.38 12.95
C PRO A 402 -2.32 18.25 11.93
N LEU A 403 -1.96 17.05 12.32
CA LEU A 403 -2.08 15.83 11.48
C LEU A 403 -3.51 15.30 11.57
N ASP A 404 -4.43 15.98 10.89
CA ASP A 404 -5.83 15.58 10.73
C ASP A 404 -6.26 15.63 9.25
N PHE A 405 -7.55 15.46 8.98
CA PHE A 405 -8.06 15.42 7.60
C PHE A 405 -8.33 16.82 7.01
N GLU A 406 -8.50 17.83 7.85
CA GLU A 406 -8.94 19.16 7.48
C GLU A 406 -7.79 20.17 7.36
N ALA A 407 -6.91 20.22 8.36
CA ALA A 407 -5.85 21.22 8.41
C ALA A 407 -4.84 21.10 7.25
N PRO A 408 -4.30 19.90 6.91
CA PRO A 408 -3.46 19.75 5.73
C PRO A 408 -4.22 20.10 4.45
N ARG A 409 -5.47 19.65 4.31
CA ARG A 409 -6.28 19.89 3.12
C ARG A 409 -6.54 21.38 2.86
N ALA A 410 -6.67 22.17 3.91
CA ALA A 410 -6.84 23.62 3.77
C ALA A 410 -5.63 24.32 3.15
N GLN A 411 -4.46 23.66 3.17
CA GLN A 411 -3.20 24.13 2.59
C GLN A 411 -2.85 23.42 1.25
N GLY A 412 -3.76 22.59 0.73
CA GLY A 412 -3.53 21.80 -0.48
C GLY A 412 -2.72 20.51 -0.26
N ASP A 413 -2.57 20.08 1.00
CA ASP A 413 -1.86 18.89 1.40
C ASP A 413 -2.82 17.78 1.89
N SER A 414 -2.29 16.60 2.19
CA SER A 414 -3.06 15.50 2.78
C SER A 414 -2.15 14.63 3.65
N ILE A 415 -2.67 14.16 4.78
CA ILE A 415 -1.97 13.12 5.55
C ILE A 415 -1.91 11.79 4.78
N GLY A 416 -2.66 11.65 3.68
CA GLY A 416 -2.72 10.42 2.91
C GLY A 416 -3.07 9.21 3.78
N PRO A 417 -2.39 8.05 3.61
CA PRO A 417 -2.56 6.90 4.48
C PRO A 417 -1.92 7.08 5.86
N GLY A 418 -1.08 8.11 6.07
CA GLY A 418 -0.36 8.38 7.32
C GLY A 418 1.14 8.13 7.24
N ALA A 419 1.75 8.28 6.07
CA ALA A 419 3.20 8.16 5.90
C ALA A 419 3.89 9.52 6.12
N LEU A 420 4.97 9.52 6.90
CA LEU A 420 5.84 10.65 7.19
C LEU A 420 7.28 10.24 6.88
N MET A 421 7.83 10.69 5.75
CA MET A 421 9.23 10.47 5.42
C MET A 421 10.03 11.73 5.72
N VAL A 422 10.98 11.63 6.63
CA VAL A 422 11.72 12.75 7.21
C VAL A 422 13.09 12.89 6.55
N PHE A 423 13.47 14.11 6.19
CA PHE A 423 14.73 14.41 5.53
C PHE A 423 15.45 15.55 6.25
N ASP A 424 16.72 15.34 6.56
CA ASP A 424 17.61 16.37 7.14
C ASP A 424 18.30 17.24 6.05
N GLU A 425 19.19 18.12 6.48
CA GLU A 425 19.92 19.05 5.60
C GLU A 425 20.84 18.35 4.60
N THR A 426 21.26 17.11 4.87
CA THR A 426 22.20 16.37 4.02
C THR A 426 21.54 15.73 2.81
N ARG A 427 20.18 15.75 2.75
CA ARG A 427 19.43 15.05 1.72
C ARG A 427 19.21 15.88 0.46
N ASP A 428 19.44 15.26 -0.68
CA ASP A 428 19.00 15.78 -1.97
C ASP A 428 17.52 15.47 -2.21
N LEU A 429 16.65 16.44 -1.92
CA LEU A 429 15.19 16.28 -2.10
C LEU A 429 14.79 16.09 -3.56
N TRP A 430 15.60 16.58 -4.52
CA TRP A 430 15.35 16.31 -5.93
C TRP A 430 15.71 14.88 -6.34
N ALA A 431 16.66 14.24 -5.64
CA ALA A 431 16.90 12.81 -5.79
C ALA A 431 15.69 11.98 -5.30
N VAL A 432 15.09 12.39 -4.17
CA VAL A 432 13.85 11.78 -3.68
C VAL A 432 12.73 11.94 -4.70
N ALA A 433 12.53 13.16 -5.24
CA ALA A 433 11.52 13.44 -6.26
C ALA A 433 11.76 12.65 -7.56
N GLU A 434 13.02 12.42 -7.94
CA GLU A 434 13.38 11.56 -9.07
C GLU A 434 12.93 10.11 -8.83
N GLY A 435 13.19 9.53 -7.65
CA GLY A 435 12.73 8.19 -7.28
C GLY A 435 11.20 8.10 -7.25
N VAL A 436 10.52 9.06 -6.64
CA VAL A 436 9.05 9.13 -6.62
C VAL A 436 8.47 9.19 -8.03
N SER A 437 9.02 10.03 -8.91
CA SER A 437 8.55 10.11 -10.30
C SER A 437 8.85 8.85 -11.11
N ALA A 438 9.98 8.18 -10.87
CA ALA A 438 10.31 6.88 -11.46
C ALA A 438 9.32 5.79 -11.02
N PHE A 439 8.99 5.75 -9.72
CA PHE A 439 7.98 4.86 -9.16
C PHE A 439 6.63 5.01 -9.88
N PHE A 440 6.10 6.23 -10.00
CA PHE A 440 4.82 6.45 -10.69
C PHE A 440 4.86 6.10 -12.18
N ALA A 441 6.00 6.32 -12.84
CA ALA A 441 6.18 5.92 -14.23
C ALA A 441 6.17 4.39 -14.40
N HIS A 442 6.77 3.67 -13.45
CA HIS A 442 6.79 2.20 -13.42
C HIS A 442 5.41 1.60 -13.10
N GLU A 443 4.72 2.16 -12.10
CA GLU A 443 3.45 1.63 -11.57
C GLU A 443 2.22 2.03 -12.40
N SER A 444 2.39 2.85 -13.44
CA SER A 444 1.29 3.21 -14.34
C SER A 444 0.72 1.97 -15.02
N CYS A 445 -0.57 1.69 -14.82
CA CYS A 445 -1.22 0.55 -15.47
C CYS A 445 -1.40 0.72 -16.99
N GLY A 446 -1.14 1.91 -17.54
CA GLY A 446 -1.23 2.18 -18.98
C GLY A 446 -2.64 2.41 -19.53
N LYS A 447 -3.68 2.37 -18.70
CA LYS A 447 -5.08 2.47 -19.16
C LYS A 447 -5.44 3.84 -19.68
N CYS A 448 -5.09 4.92 -18.97
CA CYS A 448 -5.46 6.26 -19.37
C CYS A 448 -4.27 7.04 -19.93
N PHE A 449 -4.53 7.77 -21.02
CA PHE A 449 -3.52 8.47 -21.79
C PHE A 449 -2.71 9.51 -20.99
N PRO A 450 -3.32 10.35 -20.13
CA PRO A 450 -2.55 11.32 -19.35
C PRO A 450 -1.53 10.68 -18.43
N CYS A 451 -1.90 9.61 -17.71
CA CYS A 451 -1.01 8.91 -16.79
C CYS A 451 0.09 8.16 -17.56
N SER A 452 -0.27 7.33 -18.55
CA SER A 452 0.68 6.44 -19.24
C SER A 452 1.80 7.17 -19.99
N LEU A 453 1.52 8.38 -20.49
CA LEU A 453 2.53 9.24 -21.15
C LEU A 453 3.09 10.30 -20.21
N GLY A 454 2.26 10.83 -19.31
CA GLY A 454 2.66 11.94 -18.45
C GLY A 454 3.64 11.51 -17.35
N THR A 455 3.48 10.33 -16.74
CA THR A 455 4.38 9.91 -15.64
C THR A 455 5.82 9.64 -16.12
N PRO A 456 6.10 8.98 -17.27
CA PRO A 456 7.45 8.91 -17.80
C PRO A 456 8.03 10.28 -18.19
N HIS A 457 7.16 11.20 -18.67
CA HIS A 457 7.58 12.56 -19.01
C HIS A 457 7.94 13.36 -17.75
N LEU A 458 7.15 13.24 -16.69
CA LEU A 458 7.42 13.85 -15.39
C LEU A 458 8.78 13.37 -14.85
N HIS A 459 9.02 12.06 -14.84
CA HIS A 459 10.31 11.50 -14.44
C HIS A 459 11.47 12.06 -15.25
N ARG A 460 11.35 12.15 -16.59
CA ARG A 460 12.37 12.74 -17.45
C ARG A 460 12.65 14.21 -17.13
N LEU A 461 11.62 15.01 -16.82
CA LEU A 461 11.78 16.40 -16.45
C LEU A 461 12.50 16.57 -15.11
N VAL A 462 12.19 15.73 -14.11
CA VAL A 462 12.87 15.72 -12.82
C VAL A 462 14.31 15.25 -12.97
N TRP A 463 14.57 14.22 -13.76
CA TRP A 463 15.90 13.74 -14.10
C TRP A 463 16.77 14.83 -14.77
N ASN A 464 16.20 15.59 -15.72
CA ASN A 464 16.83 16.72 -16.37
C ASN A 464 17.08 17.87 -15.39
N TRP A 465 16.16 18.14 -14.47
CA TRP A 465 16.27 19.18 -13.44
C TRP A 465 17.52 18.98 -12.59
N ARG A 466 17.77 17.78 -12.13
CA ARG A 466 18.98 17.45 -11.35
C ARG A 466 20.28 17.63 -12.15
N ARG A 467 20.21 17.67 -13.46
CA ARG A 467 21.34 17.89 -14.39
C ARG A 467 21.42 19.33 -14.92
N GLY A 468 20.73 20.24 -14.24
CA GLY A 468 20.78 21.69 -14.55
C GLY A 468 19.83 22.13 -15.67
N GLN A 469 19.07 21.23 -16.29
CA GLN A 469 18.10 21.56 -17.35
C GLN A 469 16.71 21.81 -16.72
N ARG A 470 16.55 23.00 -16.15
CA ARG A 470 15.34 23.36 -15.38
C ARG A 470 14.25 23.91 -16.31
N ARG A 471 13.03 23.37 -16.20
CA ARG A 471 11.85 23.74 -16.97
C ARG A 471 10.63 23.83 -16.05
N PRO A 472 10.54 24.85 -15.16
CA PRO A 472 9.46 24.93 -14.16
C PRO A 472 8.07 25.06 -14.80
N GLU A 473 7.94 25.83 -15.90
CA GLU A 473 6.64 26.02 -16.58
C GLU A 473 6.13 24.67 -17.11
N LEU A 474 6.99 23.88 -17.74
CA LEU A 474 6.60 22.60 -18.31
C LEU A 474 6.26 21.57 -17.20
N LEU A 475 6.92 21.63 -16.04
CA LEU A 475 6.56 20.83 -14.88
C LEU A 475 5.16 21.19 -14.37
N HIS A 476 4.82 22.47 -14.30
CA HIS A 476 3.49 22.93 -13.88
C HIS A 476 2.39 22.51 -14.87
N GLU A 477 2.60 22.71 -16.17
CA GLU A 477 1.65 22.29 -17.21
C GLU A 477 1.39 20.78 -17.17
N LEU A 478 2.47 19.98 -17.04
CA LEU A 478 2.36 18.53 -16.98
C LEU A 478 1.69 18.06 -15.68
N ALA A 479 1.99 18.70 -14.55
CA ALA A 479 1.33 18.43 -13.27
C ALA A 479 -0.18 18.64 -13.38
N GLN A 480 -0.60 19.77 -13.93
CA GLN A 480 -2.02 20.08 -14.15
C GLN A 480 -2.70 19.08 -15.08
N ALA A 481 -2.03 18.68 -16.17
CA ALA A 481 -2.55 17.69 -17.09
C ALA A 481 -2.74 16.32 -16.45
N LEU A 482 -1.80 15.87 -15.61
CA LEU A 482 -1.89 14.63 -14.84
C LEU A 482 -3.02 14.67 -13.82
N GLU A 483 -3.11 15.74 -13.03
CA GLU A 483 -4.12 15.91 -11.98
C GLU A 483 -5.55 15.91 -12.52
N GLN A 484 -5.78 16.63 -13.62
CA GLN A 484 -7.12 16.82 -14.19
C GLN A 484 -7.53 15.72 -15.16
N GLY A 485 -6.57 15.11 -15.86
CA GLY A 485 -6.85 14.18 -16.95
C GLY A 485 -6.77 12.70 -16.56
N SER A 486 -6.10 12.35 -15.45
CA SER A 486 -5.94 10.95 -15.08
C SER A 486 -7.20 10.34 -14.49
N LEU A 487 -7.45 9.08 -14.83
CA LEU A 487 -8.66 8.34 -14.44
C LEU A 487 -8.72 8.03 -12.93
N CYS A 488 -7.59 7.80 -12.28
CA CYS A 488 -7.51 7.42 -10.87
C CYS A 488 -6.44 8.18 -10.11
N GLY A 489 -6.44 7.99 -8.78
CA GLY A 489 -5.55 8.67 -7.85
C GLY A 489 -4.05 8.49 -8.16
N LEU A 490 -3.63 7.38 -8.77
CA LEU A 490 -2.23 7.16 -9.14
C LEU A 490 -1.70 8.29 -10.03
N GLY A 491 -2.34 8.51 -11.18
CA GLY A 491 -1.90 9.56 -12.12
C GLY A 491 -2.17 10.97 -11.59
N GLN A 492 -3.25 11.16 -10.82
CA GLN A 492 -3.59 12.46 -10.23
C GLN A 492 -2.56 12.90 -9.18
N ALA A 493 -2.07 11.98 -8.36
CA ALA A 493 -1.12 12.27 -7.30
C ALA A 493 0.35 12.26 -7.73
N ALA A 494 0.68 11.62 -8.86
CA ALA A 494 2.04 11.49 -9.36
C ALA A 494 2.87 12.80 -9.36
N PRO A 495 2.31 13.99 -9.69
CA PRO A 495 3.07 15.23 -9.69
C PRO A 495 3.17 15.93 -8.33
N TRP A 496 2.45 15.51 -7.28
CA TRP A 496 2.31 16.31 -6.05
C TRP A 496 3.62 16.53 -5.31
N ALA A 497 4.45 15.50 -5.16
CA ALA A 497 5.76 15.63 -4.55
C ALA A 497 6.66 16.61 -5.33
N VAL A 498 6.69 16.50 -6.66
CA VAL A 498 7.50 17.37 -7.53
C VAL A 498 6.98 18.82 -7.49
N ARG A 499 5.66 19.01 -7.58
CA ARG A 499 5.03 20.33 -7.53
C ARG A 499 5.30 21.03 -6.19
N SER A 500 5.07 20.35 -5.08
CA SER A 500 5.30 20.94 -3.75
C SER A 500 6.78 21.29 -3.50
N LEU A 501 7.69 20.48 -4.06
CA LEU A 501 9.12 20.79 -3.99
C LEU A 501 9.46 22.05 -4.81
N LEU A 502 8.89 22.17 -6.00
CA LEU A 502 9.07 23.34 -6.86
C LEU A 502 8.52 24.61 -6.21
N GLU A 503 7.32 24.55 -5.62
CA GLU A 503 6.65 25.70 -5.02
C GLU A 503 7.26 26.14 -3.68
N ARG A 504 7.79 25.21 -2.87
CA ARG A 504 8.20 25.49 -1.49
C ARG A 504 9.71 25.55 -1.28
N PHE A 505 10.51 24.97 -2.18
CA PHE A 505 11.96 24.84 -2.00
C PHE A 505 12.80 25.50 -3.12
N VAL A 506 12.14 26.01 -4.17
CA VAL A 506 12.80 26.75 -5.24
C VAL A 506 12.41 28.21 -5.10
N GLU A 507 13.41 29.07 -4.86
CA GLU A 507 13.19 30.51 -4.93
C GLU A 507 12.92 30.89 -6.39
N VAL A 508 11.76 31.47 -6.64
CA VAL A 508 11.43 32.06 -7.95
C VAL A 508 12.13 33.41 -8.00
N ASN A 509 13.27 33.47 -8.71
CA ASN A 509 13.96 34.73 -9.01
C ASN A 509 13.20 35.49 -10.10
#